data_c59883a69a8fbf9aa90e360f5fe69570
#
_entry.id   c59883a69a8fbf9aa90e360f5fe69570
#
_cell.length_a   1.000
_cell.length_b   1.000
_cell.length_c   1.000
_cell.angle_alpha   90.00
_cell.angle_beta   90.00
_cell.angle_gamma   90.00
#
_symmetry.space_group_name_H-M   'P 1'
#
loop_
_entity.id
_entity.type
_entity.pdbx_description
1 polymer ?
#
loop_
_entity_poly.entity_id
_entity_poly.type
_entity_poly.pdbx_seq_one_letter_code
_entity_poly.pdbx_strand_id
1 'polypeptide(L)'
;MIITAYYADNKDYLTDTDYTDETVEVSNIALLSNPIECGAKKPVVWYQLTKLMEQADSQVKIHTPYIICNEYMYDGLKKVCDSVENVSLMTNSVGNNGNPFGSADYYAHKDKVLDTGLEVWEYEGGYSYHGKSVLIDDDISVVGSFNIDMRSVYLDTELMLVIDSKEINEQLGGAMQTYEHSA
;
A
#
# COMPACT_ATOMS: atom_id res chain seq x y z
N MET A 1 10.62 25.61 24.45
CA MET A 1 9.88 26.87 24.17
C MET A 1 9.05 26.82 22.87
N ILE A 2 9.54 26.30 21.76
CA ILE A 2 8.78 26.17 20.50
C ILE A 2 7.61 25.19 20.63
N ILE A 3 7.83 24.01 21.22
CA ILE A 3 6.79 22.98 21.44
C ILE A 3 5.65 23.53 22.31
N THR A 4 5.97 24.25 23.40
CA THR A 4 4.96 24.79 24.31
C THR A 4 4.08 25.87 23.66
N ALA A 5 4.66 26.69 22.76
CA ALA A 5 3.91 27.67 22.00
C ALA A 5 2.99 26.99 20.97
N TYR A 6 3.48 25.97 20.26
CA TYR A 6 2.66 25.18 19.33
C TYR A 6 1.43 24.58 20.01
N TYR A 7 1.60 23.96 21.17
CA TYR A 7 0.49 23.40 21.94
C TYR A 7 -0.51 24.46 22.41
N ALA A 8 -0.04 25.66 22.78
CA ALA A 8 -0.92 26.76 23.21
C ALA A 8 -1.82 27.27 22.07
N ASP A 9 -1.27 27.36 20.87
CA ASP A 9 -1.95 27.87 19.66
C ASP A 9 -2.82 26.80 18.96
N ASN A 10 -2.64 25.50 19.28
CA ASN A 10 -3.32 24.38 18.63
C ASN A 10 -4.07 23.48 19.64
N LYS A 11 -4.61 24.06 20.70
CA LYS A 11 -5.33 23.31 21.74
C LYS A 11 -6.51 22.50 21.21
N ASP A 12 -7.18 22.98 20.17
CA ASP A 12 -8.34 22.32 19.58
C ASP A 12 -7.98 21.02 18.84
N TYR A 13 -6.70 20.85 18.44
CA TYR A 13 -6.19 19.61 17.86
C TYR A 13 -5.72 18.58 18.90
N LEU A 14 -5.69 18.97 20.18
CA LEU A 14 -5.23 18.15 21.30
C LEU A 14 -6.40 17.78 22.24
N THR A 15 -7.62 17.87 21.74
CA THR A 15 -8.79 17.38 22.47
C THR A 15 -8.68 15.88 22.63
N ASP A 16 -8.92 15.43 23.85
CA ASP A 16 -9.03 14.01 24.18
C ASP A 16 -10.31 13.49 23.52
N THR A 17 -10.19 13.03 22.27
CA THR A 17 -11.34 12.53 21.52
C THR A 17 -11.55 11.08 21.93
N ASP A 18 -12.71 10.78 22.46
CA ASP A 18 -13.13 9.41 22.73
C ASP A 18 -13.59 8.76 21.42
N TYR A 19 -12.81 7.80 20.93
CA TYR A 19 -13.10 7.04 19.71
C TYR A 19 -13.81 5.72 20.00
N THR A 20 -14.26 5.48 21.23
CA THR A 20 -14.84 4.18 21.62
C THR A 20 -16.05 3.81 20.75
N ASP A 21 -16.87 4.79 20.40
CA ASP A 21 -18.06 4.60 19.58
C ASP A 21 -17.74 4.42 18.08
N GLU A 22 -16.48 4.67 17.67
CA GLU A 22 -16.00 4.55 16.29
C GLU A 22 -15.14 3.26 16.10
N THR A 23 -15.00 2.46 17.15
CA THR A 23 -14.21 1.22 17.06
C THR A 23 -15.01 0.09 16.42
N VAL A 24 -14.32 -0.73 15.67
CA VAL A 24 -14.85 -1.93 15.01
C VAL A 24 -14.17 -3.15 15.60
N GLU A 25 -14.97 -4.19 15.91
CA GLU A 25 -14.42 -5.47 16.33
C GLU A 25 -13.78 -6.17 15.13
N VAL A 26 -12.58 -6.72 15.33
CA VAL A 26 -11.84 -7.43 14.29
C VAL A 26 -11.48 -8.84 14.75
N SER A 27 -11.43 -9.79 13.82
CA SER A 27 -11.10 -11.19 14.12
C SER A 27 -9.63 -11.34 14.48
N ASN A 28 -8.75 -10.64 13.76
CA ASN A 28 -7.31 -10.73 13.93
C ASN A 28 -6.60 -9.45 13.48
N ILE A 29 -5.48 -9.14 14.10
CA ILE A 29 -4.57 -8.07 13.66
C ILE A 29 -3.13 -8.57 13.72
N ALA A 30 -2.36 -8.33 12.67
CA ALA A 30 -0.93 -8.59 12.63
C ALA A 30 -0.16 -7.37 12.11
N LEU A 31 1.02 -7.11 12.69
CA LEU A 31 1.94 -6.08 12.23
C LEU A 31 3.10 -6.73 11.49
N LEU A 32 3.26 -6.39 10.22
CA LEU A 32 4.44 -6.74 9.43
C LEU A 32 5.44 -5.58 9.49
N SER A 33 6.72 -5.89 9.70
CA SER A 33 7.78 -4.89 9.70
C SER A 33 9.06 -5.40 9.08
N ASN A 34 9.78 -4.50 8.40
CA ASN A 34 11.15 -4.76 8.02
C ASN A 34 12.08 -4.71 9.25
N PRO A 35 13.20 -5.46 9.24
CA PRO A 35 14.18 -5.42 10.33
C PRO A 35 14.67 -4.00 10.61
N ILE A 36 14.86 -3.67 11.90
CA ILE A 36 15.44 -2.39 12.33
C ILE A 36 16.97 -2.54 12.32
N GLU A 37 17.55 -2.42 11.13
CA GLU A 37 19.00 -2.57 10.89
C GLU A 37 19.49 -1.44 10.00
N CYS A 38 20.77 -1.10 10.11
CA CYS A 38 21.43 -0.18 9.19
C CYS A 38 21.88 -0.93 7.93
N GLY A 39 21.70 -0.30 6.76
CA GLY A 39 22.10 -0.87 5.47
C GLY A 39 21.02 -1.70 4.80
N ALA A 40 21.41 -2.53 3.85
CA ALA A 40 20.48 -3.37 3.08
C ALA A 40 19.85 -4.45 3.95
N LYS A 41 18.54 -4.53 3.91
CA LYS A 41 17.73 -5.44 4.74
C LYS A 41 17.27 -6.65 3.93
N LYS A 42 16.89 -7.71 4.63
CA LYS A 42 16.11 -8.79 4.01
C LYS A 42 14.71 -8.28 3.68
N PRO A 43 14.13 -8.63 2.54
CA PRO A 43 12.82 -8.17 2.08
C PRO A 43 11.66 -8.88 2.81
N VAL A 44 11.60 -8.74 4.14
CA VAL A 44 10.67 -9.49 5.00
C VAL A 44 9.22 -9.11 4.72
N VAL A 45 8.91 -7.81 4.71
CA VAL A 45 7.54 -7.33 4.45
C VAL A 45 7.10 -7.73 3.05
N TRP A 46 7.95 -7.53 2.03
CA TRP A 46 7.63 -7.93 0.66
C TRP A 46 7.31 -9.42 0.55
N TYR A 47 8.16 -10.26 1.14
CA TYR A 47 7.94 -11.71 1.16
C TYR A 47 6.63 -12.10 1.84
N GLN A 48 6.35 -11.51 3.01
CA GLN A 48 5.13 -11.81 3.76
C GLN A 48 3.87 -11.32 3.02
N LEU A 49 3.90 -10.10 2.44
CA LEU A 49 2.79 -9.56 1.66
C LEU A 49 2.50 -10.40 0.42
N THR A 50 3.53 -10.76 -0.36
CA THR A 50 3.32 -11.60 -1.55
C THR A 50 2.78 -12.97 -1.17
N LYS A 51 3.27 -13.58 -0.07
CA LYS A 51 2.74 -14.86 0.40
C LYS A 51 1.30 -14.77 0.92
N LEU A 52 0.91 -13.65 1.49
CA LEU A 52 -0.47 -13.41 1.89
C LEU A 52 -1.38 -13.24 0.66
N MET A 53 -0.95 -12.42 -0.30
CA MET A 53 -1.69 -12.21 -1.55
C MET A 53 -1.83 -13.48 -2.40
N GLU A 54 -0.80 -14.34 -2.47
CA GLU A 54 -0.84 -15.63 -3.17
C GLU A 54 -1.92 -16.59 -2.61
N GLN A 55 -2.46 -16.34 -1.42
CA GLN A 55 -3.47 -17.17 -0.76
C GLN A 55 -4.90 -16.66 -0.97
N ALA A 56 -5.08 -15.57 -1.71
CA ALA A 56 -6.40 -15.06 -2.02
C ALA A 56 -7.22 -16.08 -2.84
N ASP A 57 -8.49 -16.21 -2.51
CA ASP A 57 -9.41 -17.11 -3.18
C ASP A 57 -9.88 -16.56 -4.54
N SER A 58 -9.97 -15.24 -4.68
CA SER A 58 -10.60 -14.61 -5.85
C SER A 58 -9.97 -13.32 -6.33
N GLN A 59 -9.56 -12.43 -5.42
CA GLN A 59 -9.10 -11.11 -5.81
C GLN A 59 -8.05 -10.50 -4.88
N VAL A 60 -7.16 -9.72 -5.50
CA VAL A 60 -6.24 -8.82 -4.80
C VAL A 60 -6.31 -7.45 -5.45
N LYS A 61 -6.53 -6.41 -4.65
CA LYS A 61 -6.52 -5.02 -5.10
C LYS A 61 -5.43 -4.26 -4.36
N ILE A 62 -4.52 -3.63 -5.10
CA ILE A 62 -3.34 -2.94 -4.57
C ILE A 62 -3.41 -1.46 -4.94
N HIS A 63 -3.20 -0.59 -3.96
CA HIS A 63 -2.92 0.82 -4.19
C HIS A 63 -1.54 1.19 -3.68
N THR A 64 -0.71 1.76 -4.54
CA THR A 64 0.64 2.21 -4.22
C THR A 64 1.01 3.46 -5.02
N PRO A 65 1.73 4.44 -4.45
CA PRO A 65 2.11 5.64 -5.20
C PRO A 65 3.19 5.38 -6.25
N TYR A 66 3.99 4.32 -6.10
CA TYR A 66 5.16 3.99 -6.91
C TYR A 66 5.22 2.51 -7.23
N ILE A 67 5.78 2.20 -8.39
CA ILE A 67 6.21 0.85 -8.79
C ILE A 67 7.64 0.98 -9.31
N ILE A 68 8.63 0.62 -8.47
CA ILE A 68 10.06 0.66 -8.79
C ILE A 68 10.65 -0.69 -8.39
N CYS A 69 10.57 -1.66 -9.28
CA CYS A 69 10.83 -3.06 -8.98
C CYS A 69 12.15 -3.57 -9.55
N ASN A 70 12.79 -4.48 -8.81
CA ASN A 70 13.81 -5.37 -9.37
C ASN A 70 13.19 -6.72 -9.78
N GLU A 71 13.97 -7.60 -10.37
CA GLU A 71 13.49 -8.90 -10.87
C GLU A 71 12.81 -9.74 -9.77
N TYR A 72 13.35 -9.75 -8.55
CA TYR A 72 12.73 -10.45 -7.41
C TYR A 72 11.32 -9.93 -7.08
N MET A 73 11.12 -8.62 -7.21
CA MET A 73 9.82 -8.00 -6.96
C MET A 73 8.84 -8.30 -8.10
N TYR A 74 9.28 -8.24 -9.35
CA TYR A 74 8.46 -8.66 -10.50
C TYR A 74 8.06 -10.14 -10.41
N ASP A 75 8.99 -11.02 -10.02
CA ASP A 75 8.71 -12.45 -9.80
C ASP A 75 7.67 -12.65 -8.69
N GLY A 76 7.69 -11.81 -7.65
CA GLY A 76 6.69 -11.82 -6.58
C GLY A 76 5.30 -11.45 -7.08
N LEU A 77 5.18 -10.32 -7.81
CA LEU A 77 3.91 -9.90 -8.42
C LEU A 77 3.37 -10.94 -9.40
N LYS A 78 4.26 -11.47 -10.24
CA LYS A 78 3.86 -12.51 -11.19
C LYS A 78 3.29 -13.74 -10.50
N LYS A 79 3.90 -14.22 -9.40
CA LYS A 79 3.37 -15.37 -8.64
C LYS A 79 2.00 -15.10 -8.07
N VAL A 80 1.73 -13.88 -7.59
CA VAL A 80 0.40 -13.48 -7.15
C VAL A 80 -0.59 -13.56 -8.32
N CYS A 81 -0.25 -12.99 -9.49
CA CYS A 81 -1.10 -13.04 -10.67
C CYS A 81 -1.29 -14.47 -11.23
N ASP A 82 -0.28 -15.33 -11.10
CA ASP A 82 -0.38 -16.74 -11.52
C ASP A 82 -1.27 -17.57 -10.55
N SER A 83 -1.48 -17.10 -9.31
CA SER A 83 -2.23 -17.79 -8.25
C SER A 83 -3.66 -17.29 -8.09
N VAL A 84 -3.94 -16.02 -8.41
CA VAL A 84 -5.20 -15.34 -8.15
C VAL A 84 -5.80 -14.84 -9.45
N GLU A 85 -7.10 -15.02 -9.63
CA GLU A 85 -7.80 -14.71 -10.89
C GLU A 85 -7.82 -13.22 -11.19
N ASN A 86 -8.09 -12.38 -10.18
CA ASN A 86 -8.27 -10.95 -10.36
C ASN A 86 -7.25 -10.18 -9.52
N VAL A 87 -6.17 -9.69 -10.13
CA VAL A 87 -5.16 -8.88 -9.45
C VAL A 87 -5.04 -7.53 -10.13
N SER A 88 -5.46 -6.47 -9.41
CA SER A 88 -5.40 -5.10 -9.91
C SER A 88 -4.48 -4.23 -9.06
N LEU A 89 -3.86 -3.25 -9.70
CA LEU A 89 -2.98 -2.30 -9.04
C LEU A 89 -3.24 -0.89 -9.56
N MET A 90 -3.51 0.05 -8.65
CA MET A 90 -3.54 1.48 -8.95
C MET A 90 -2.26 2.16 -8.50
N THR A 91 -1.67 2.94 -9.41
CA THR A 91 -0.53 3.81 -9.13
C THR A 91 -0.73 5.18 -9.75
N ASN A 92 0.10 6.16 -9.42
CA ASN A 92 0.05 7.45 -10.12
C ASN A 92 0.46 7.30 -11.58
N SER A 93 -0.25 7.98 -12.48
CA SER A 93 0.22 8.16 -13.85
C SER A 93 1.56 8.90 -13.87
N VAL A 94 2.27 8.81 -14.97
CA VAL A 94 3.56 9.52 -15.15
C VAL A 94 3.39 11.02 -14.96
N GLY A 95 2.30 11.59 -15.45
CA GLY A 95 2.02 13.03 -15.36
C GLY A 95 1.56 13.50 -13.98
N ASN A 96 0.98 12.60 -13.18
CA ASN A 96 0.39 12.93 -11.87
C ASN A 96 1.29 12.56 -10.67
N ASN A 97 2.45 11.97 -10.92
CA ASN A 97 3.34 11.49 -9.86
C ASN A 97 4.23 12.62 -9.34
N GLY A 98 4.14 12.92 -8.03
CA GLY A 98 4.99 13.91 -7.37
C GLY A 98 6.48 13.50 -7.23
N ASN A 99 6.83 12.25 -7.58
CA ASN A 99 8.20 11.75 -7.58
C ASN A 99 8.71 11.54 -9.00
N PRO A 100 9.51 12.45 -9.56
CA PRO A 100 9.98 12.34 -10.95
C PRO A 100 10.89 11.13 -11.21
N PHE A 101 11.60 10.63 -10.21
CA PHE A 101 12.38 9.40 -10.33
C PHE A 101 11.48 8.16 -10.42
N GLY A 102 10.42 8.11 -9.59
CA GLY A 102 9.43 7.06 -9.65
C GLY A 102 8.67 7.05 -10.98
N SER A 103 8.30 8.23 -11.48
CA SER A 103 7.67 8.37 -12.80
C SER A 103 8.57 7.88 -13.93
N ALA A 104 9.84 8.26 -13.92
CA ALA A 104 10.79 7.87 -14.97
C ALA A 104 11.05 6.36 -14.96
N ASP A 105 11.21 5.75 -13.78
CA ASP A 105 11.40 4.30 -13.67
C ASP A 105 10.17 3.54 -14.12
N TYR A 106 8.98 3.92 -13.65
CA TYR A 106 7.73 3.31 -14.07
C TYR A 106 7.52 3.41 -15.58
N TYR A 107 7.75 4.60 -16.17
CA TYR A 107 7.63 4.78 -17.62
C TYR A 107 8.59 3.86 -18.40
N ALA A 108 9.83 3.72 -17.92
CA ALA A 108 10.84 2.89 -18.57
C ALA A 108 10.58 1.38 -18.46
N HIS A 109 9.82 0.95 -17.41
CA HIS A 109 9.62 -0.46 -17.10
C HIS A 109 8.14 -0.89 -17.11
N LYS A 110 7.24 -0.06 -17.63
CA LYS A 110 5.80 -0.34 -17.67
C LYS A 110 5.49 -1.69 -18.31
N ASP A 111 6.17 -2.03 -19.39
CA ASP A 111 5.98 -3.34 -20.05
C ASP A 111 6.27 -4.50 -19.11
N LYS A 112 7.34 -4.41 -18.28
CA LYS A 112 7.65 -5.44 -17.28
C LYS A 112 6.58 -5.55 -16.19
N VAL A 113 5.98 -4.43 -15.78
CA VAL A 113 4.86 -4.44 -14.83
C VAL A 113 3.67 -5.19 -15.43
N LEU A 114 3.31 -4.87 -16.67
CA LEU A 114 2.21 -5.53 -17.39
C LEU A 114 2.48 -7.02 -17.67
N ASP A 115 3.74 -7.38 -17.95
CA ASP A 115 4.17 -8.77 -18.16
C ASP A 115 4.01 -9.65 -16.91
N THR A 116 3.82 -9.06 -15.72
CA THR A 116 3.48 -9.82 -14.50
C THR A 116 2.05 -10.37 -14.51
N GLY A 117 1.17 -9.81 -15.35
CA GLY A 117 -0.25 -10.14 -15.40
C GLY A 117 -1.15 -9.20 -14.61
N LEU A 118 -0.59 -8.15 -14.01
CA LEU A 118 -1.37 -7.13 -13.28
C LEU A 118 -2.28 -6.34 -14.20
N GLU A 119 -3.53 -6.13 -13.79
CA GLU A 119 -4.38 -5.06 -14.31
C GLU A 119 -3.95 -3.74 -13.67
N VAL A 120 -3.38 -2.83 -14.46
CA VAL A 120 -2.81 -1.57 -13.95
C VAL A 120 -3.71 -0.38 -14.28
N TRP A 121 -4.03 0.39 -13.25
CA TRP A 121 -4.82 1.62 -13.33
C TRP A 121 -3.93 2.81 -12.98
N GLU A 122 -3.94 3.84 -13.82
CA GLU A 122 -3.07 5.02 -13.68
C GLU A 122 -3.90 6.22 -13.21
N TYR A 123 -3.76 6.58 -11.94
CA TYR A 123 -4.48 7.68 -11.31
C TYR A 123 -4.05 9.04 -11.84
N GLU A 124 -5.03 9.87 -12.25
CA GLU A 124 -4.85 11.23 -12.80
C GLU A 124 -5.71 12.30 -12.08
N GLY A 125 -5.92 12.17 -10.78
CA GLY A 125 -6.82 13.05 -10.00
C GLY A 125 -6.28 14.45 -9.70
N GLY A 126 -5.22 14.91 -10.36
CA GLY A 126 -4.69 16.28 -10.26
C GLY A 126 -3.73 16.53 -9.08
N TYR A 127 -3.55 15.59 -8.15
CA TYR A 127 -2.53 15.57 -7.10
C TYR A 127 -2.00 14.16 -6.93
N SER A 128 -0.76 14.02 -6.47
CA SER A 128 -0.14 12.71 -6.31
C SER A 128 -0.83 11.89 -5.21
N TYR A 129 -1.36 10.73 -5.57
CA TYR A 129 -1.86 9.74 -4.62
C TYR A 129 -0.70 9.18 -3.78
N HIS A 130 -0.90 8.99 -2.47
CA HIS A 130 0.16 8.50 -1.60
C HIS A 130 -0.28 7.39 -0.61
N GLY A 131 -1.43 6.78 -0.83
CA GLY A 131 -1.88 5.61 -0.05
C GLY A 131 -1.06 4.36 -0.37
N LYS A 132 -0.94 3.47 0.60
CA LYS A 132 -0.38 2.13 0.46
C LYS A 132 -1.33 1.18 1.16
N SER A 133 -2.12 0.50 0.37
CA SER A 133 -3.16 -0.40 0.85
C SER A 133 -3.32 -1.59 -0.06
N VAL A 134 -3.70 -2.71 0.52
CA VAL A 134 -4.06 -3.93 -0.19
C VAL A 134 -5.36 -4.46 0.39
N LEU A 135 -6.28 -4.85 -0.49
CA LEU A 135 -7.44 -5.66 -0.15
C LEU A 135 -7.22 -7.06 -0.71
N ILE A 136 -7.51 -8.07 0.09
CA ILE A 136 -7.44 -9.47 -0.30
C ILE A 136 -8.82 -10.07 0.00
N ASP A 137 -9.46 -10.53 -1.03
CA ASP A 137 -10.87 -10.98 -1.01
C ASP A 137 -11.81 -9.94 -0.38
N ASP A 138 -12.75 -10.35 0.48
CA ASP A 138 -13.73 -9.47 1.13
C ASP A 138 -13.53 -9.34 2.65
N ASP A 139 -12.37 -9.78 3.17
CA ASP A 139 -12.12 -9.86 4.62
C ASP A 139 -10.75 -9.34 5.07
N ILE A 140 -9.70 -9.42 4.25
CA ILE A 140 -8.37 -8.99 4.65
C ILE A 140 -8.04 -7.61 4.09
N SER A 141 -7.64 -6.73 4.99
CA SER A 141 -7.16 -5.37 4.68
C SER A 141 -5.72 -5.20 5.12
N VAL A 142 -4.90 -4.56 4.29
CA VAL A 142 -3.52 -4.22 4.64
C VAL A 142 -3.27 -2.74 4.40
N VAL A 143 -2.81 -2.02 5.41
CA VAL A 143 -2.53 -0.58 5.32
C VAL A 143 -1.22 -0.25 6.02
N GLY A 144 -0.48 0.74 5.52
CA GLY A 144 0.74 1.16 6.19
C GLY A 144 1.63 2.10 5.38
N SER A 145 2.93 1.96 5.57
CA SER A 145 3.93 2.86 4.99
C SER A 145 4.67 2.27 3.78
N PHE A 146 4.55 0.97 3.52
CA PHE A 146 5.33 0.24 2.53
C PHE A 146 4.91 0.56 1.09
N ASN A 147 5.83 1.12 0.30
CA ASN A 147 5.65 1.28 -1.14
C ASN A 147 6.14 0.04 -1.90
N ILE A 148 5.62 -0.16 -3.11
CA ILE A 148 6.18 -1.15 -4.04
C ILE A 148 7.41 -0.52 -4.73
N ASP A 149 8.46 -0.29 -3.95
CA ASP A 149 9.74 0.19 -4.43
C ASP A 149 10.93 -0.47 -3.71
N MET A 150 12.10 -0.46 -4.36
CA MET A 150 13.31 -1.10 -3.82
C MET A 150 13.76 -0.48 -2.50
N ARG A 151 13.42 0.78 -2.23
CA ARG A 151 13.76 1.44 -0.98
C ARG A 151 12.97 0.87 0.18
N SER A 152 11.65 0.77 0.03
CA SER A 152 10.77 0.15 1.01
C SER A 152 11.11 -1.33 1.23
N VAL A 153 11.49 -2.05 0.16
CA VAL A 153 11.81 -3.47 0.25
C VAL A 153 13.12 -3.74 0.98
N TYR A 154 14.18 -2.92 0.74
CA TYR A 154 15.54 -3.26 1.16
C TYR A 154 16.22 -2.26 2.10
N LEU A 155 15.70 -1.06 2.28
CA LEU A 155 16.39 0.00 3.03
C LEU A 155 15.57 0.57 4.18
N ASP A 156 14.32 0.90 3.94
CA ASP A 156 13.48 1.60 4.93
C ASP A 156 12.90 0.62 5.96
N THR A 157 12.65 1.12 7.17
CA THR A 157 11.90 0.36 8.18
C THR A 157 10.42 0.66 8.00
N GLU A 158 9.77 -0.17 7.20
CA GLU A 158 8.36 -0.04 6.87
C GLU A 158 7.50 -0.89 7.80
N LEU A 159 6.26 -0.45 7.97
CA LEU A 159 5.24 -1.13 8.75
C LEU A 159 3.99 -1.31 7.91
N MET A 160 3.39 -2.51 7.95
CA MET A 160 2.07 -2.79 7.39
C MET A 160 1.20 -3.48 8.42
N LEU A 161 0.02 -2.96 8.66
CA LEU A 161 -0.98 -3.55 9.52
C LEU A 161 -1.90 -4.43 8.65
N VAL A 162 -1.98 -5.70 9.00
CA VAL A 162 -2.89 -6.69 8.39
C VAL A 162 -4.08 -6.85 9.32
N ILE A 163 -5.29 -6.68 8.81
CA ILE A 163 -6.53 -6.69 9.58
C ILE A 163 -7.49 -7.69 8.94
N ASP A 164 -7.92 -8.66 9.72
CA ASP A 164 -8.95 -9.63 9.36
C ASP A 164 -10.30 -9.12 9.86
N SER A 165 -11.04 -8.44 8.99
CA SER A 165 -12.35 -7.89 9.28
C SER A 165 -13.05 -7.48 7.98
N LYS A 166 -14.21 -8.06 7.74
CA LYS A 166 -15.04 -7.72 6.58
C LYS A 166 -15.48 -6.26 6.59
N GLU A 167 -15.87 -5.74 7.75
CA GLU A 167 -16.30 -4.35 7.89
C GLU A 167 -15.16 -3.36 7.57
N ILE A 168 -13.94 -3.61 8.05
CA ILE A 168 -12.78 -2.78 7.73
C ILE A 168 -12.42 -2.92 6.25
N ASN A 169 -12.54 -4.11 5.67
CA ASN A 169 -12.31 -4.35 4.26
C ASN A 169 -13.29 -3.54 3.38
N GLU A 170 -14.58 -3.55 3.71
CA GLU A 170 -15.60 -2.75 3.04
C GLU A 170 -15.33 -1.23 3.15
N GLN A 171 -14.96 -0.75 4.35
CA GLN A 171 -14.64 0.67 4.57
C GLN A 171 -13.41 1.10 3.76
N LEU A 172 -12.32 0.31 3.79
CA LEU A 172 -11.11 0.58 3.02
C LEU A 172 -11.39 0.51 1.53
N GLY A 173 -12.17 -0.48 1.08
CA GLY A 173 -12.59 -0.64 -0.30
C GLY A 173 -13.37 0.56 -0.82
N GLY A 174 -14.31 1.08 -0.02
CA GLY A 174 -15.04 2.30 -0.34
C GLY A 174 -14.12 3.53 -0.47
N ALA A 175 -13.14 3.67 0.42
CA ALA A 175 -12.15 4.72 0.35
C ALA A 175 -11.25 4.59 -0.90
N MET A 176 -10.77 3.39 -1.22
CA MET A 176 -9.95 3.12 -2.41
C MET A 176 -10.73 3.42 -3.70
N GLN A 177 -11.98 3.02 -3.77
CA GLN A 177 -12.84 3.22 -4.94
C GLN A 177 -13.01 4.70 -5.33
N THR A 178 -12.96 5.63 -4.36
CA THR A 178 -13.06 7.07 -4.65
C THR A 178 -11.91 7.56 -5.56
N TYR A 179 -10.76 6.93 -5.50
CA TYR A 179 -9.60 7.25 -6.33
C TYR A 179 -9.64 6.52 -7.67
N GLU A 180 -10.16 5.31 -7.71
CA GLU A 180 -10.27 4.50 -8.93
C GLU A 180 -11.16 5.15 -9.99
N HIS A 181 -12.15 5.97 -9.61
CA HIS A 181 -12.97 6.71 -10.56
C HIS A 181 -12.19 7.79 -11.36
N SER A 182 -10.95 8.07 -10.95
CA SER A 182 -10.05 9.03 -11.62
C SER A 182 -8.81 8.36 -12.20
N ALA A 183 -8.82 7.04 -12.36
CA ALA A 183 -7.72 6.26 -12.90
C ALA A 183 -8.04 5.70 -14.30
#